data_b9e6e875cdf97d2df9b5d5500b489f01
#
_entry.id   b9e6e875cdf97d2df9b5d5500b489f01
#
_cell.length_a   1.000
_cell.length_b   1.000
_cell.length_c   1.000
_cell.angle_alpha   90.00
_cell.angle_beta   90.00
_cell.angle_gamma   90.00
#
_symmetry.space_group_name_H-M   'P 1'
#
loop_
_entity.id
_entity.type
_entity.pdbx_description
1 polymer ?
#
loop_
_entity_poly.entity_id
_entity_poly.type
_entity_poly.pdbx_seq_one_letter_code
_entity_poly.pdbx_strand_id
1 'polypeptide(L)'
;MPATKEIECHPLQPFLPENARVLMLGSFPPPKERWCMDFFYPNPQNDMWRIMGQVFFNDKCHFEVQKDKVQGTKAAGKKVFNCEEIVSFCRKQGIAIFDTAQAVRRLQGNAADEHLEIVEQTDIAALLQQIPQCHNICCTGGKAAQTLAEILHTATPKPGEYIETSFANRAIRFWRMPSSSRAYPLSFDKKAAAYQRMFNELPKKTIE
;
A
#
# COMPACT_ATOMS: atom_id res chain seq x y z
N MET A 1 11.61 15.66 -31.29
CA MET A 1 10.73 15.91 -30.13
C MET A 1 10.79 14.67 -29.26
N PRO A 2 11.04 14.76 -27.94
CA PRO A 2 10.95 13.58 -27.08
C PRO A 2 9.52 13.06 -27.14
N ALA A 3 9.36 11.76 -27.40
CA ALA A 3 8.05 11.11 -27.40
C ALA A 3 7.36 11.40 -26.06
N THR A 4 6.18 11.98 -26.09
CA THR A 4 5.33 12.16 -24.91
C THR A 4 5.06 10.78 -24.35
N LYS A 5 5.63 10.48 -23.16
CA LYS A 5 5.41 9.20 -22.50
C LYS A 5 3.93 9.06 -22.17
N GLU A 6 3.40 7.88 -22.43
CA GLU A 6 1.99 7.55 -22.27
C GLU A 6 1.53 7.72 -20.80
N ILE A 7 0.30 8.19 -20.60
CA ILE A 7 -0.32 8.29 -19.29
C ILE A 7 -0.88 6.92 -18.94
N GLU A 8 -0.50 6.42 -17.77
CA GLU A 8 -1.01 5.16 -17.20
C GLU A 8 -2.09 5.48 -16.17
N CYS A 9 -3.33 5.02 -16.41
CA CYS A 9 -4.40 5.05 -15.41
C CYS A 9 -4.25 3.91 -14.42
N HIS A 10 -4.75 4.11 -13.19
CA HIS A 10 -4.68 3.10 -12.14
C HIS A 10 -5.43 1.83 -12.54
N PRO A 11 -4.77 0.65 -12.57
CA PRO A 11 -5.35 -0.58 -13.11
C PRO A 11 -6.27 -1.33 -12.14
N LEU A 12 -6.26 -0.96 -10.84
CA LEU A 12 -7.09 -1.59 -9.80
C LEU A 12 -8.15 -0.61 -9.30
N GLN A 13 -9.26 -1.16 -8.84
CA GLN A 13 -10.26 -0.41 -8.08
C GLN A 13 -9.86 -0.32 -6.60
N PRO A 14 -10.26 0.73 -5.86
CA PRO A 14 -10.03 0.82 -4.43
C PRO A 14 -10.62 -0.38 -3.68
N PHE A 15 -9.86 -0.92 -2.74
CA PHE A 15 -10.32 -1.96 -1.82
C PHE A 15 -10.74 -1.31 -0.51
N LEU A 16 -12.03 -1.19 -0.27
CA LEU A 16 -12.64 -0.42 0.82
C LEU A 16 -13.62 -1.29 1.63
N PRO A 17 -13.15 -2.17 2.52
CA PRO A 17 -14.06 -2.93 3.38
C PRO A 17 -14.81 -1.98 4.34
N GLU A 18 -16.11 -2.23 4.58
CA GLU A 18 -16.99 -1.39 5.40
C GLU A 18 -16.44 -1.13 6.82
N ASN A 19 -15.80 -2.13 7.40
CA ASN A 19 -15.16 -2.07 8.71
C ASN A 19 -13.74 -1.49 8.69
N ALA A 20 -13.38 -0.71 7.65
CA ALA A 20 -12.05 -0.14 7.52
C ALA A 20 -11.72 0.78 8.69
N ARG A 21 -10.60 0.52 9.36
CA ARG A 21 -10.03 1.35 10.44
C ARG A 21 -8.72 2.04 10.05
N VAL A 22 -8.15 1.63 8.94
CA VAL A 22 -6.99 2.27 8.30
C VAL A 22 -7.10 2.18 6.78
N LEU A 23 -6.81 3.29 6.10
CA LEU A 23 -6.62 3.36 4.65
C LEU A 23 -5.12 3.39 4.37
N MET A 24 -4.60 2.31 3.79
CA MET A 24 -3.19 2.23 3.37
C MET A 24 -3.04 2.72 1.94
N LEU A 25 -2.13 3.66 1.73
CA LEU A 25 -1.88 4.27 0.42
C LEU A 25 -0.42 4.05 0.00
N GLY A 26 -0.23 3.44 -1.17
CA GLY A 26 1.01 3.48 -1.91
C GLY A 26 1.08 4.71 -2.83
N SER A 27 2.08 4.76 -3.69
CA SER A 27 2.21 5.81 -4.73
C SER A 27 1.45 5.45 -6.00
N PHE A 28 1.81 4.31 -6.60
CA PHE A 28 1.20 3.72 -7.79
C PHE A 28 1.75 2.29 -8.00
N PRO A 29 0.98 1.36 -8.60
CA PRO A 29 1.44 -0.02 -8.79
C PRO A 29 2.67 -0.10 -9.72
N PRO A 30 3.54 -1.11 -9.56
CA PRO A 30 4.60 -1.39 -10.52
C PRO A 30 4.01 -1.85 -11.86
N PRO A 31 4.80 -1.86 -12.97
CA PRO A 31 4.38 -2.43 -14.26
C PRO A 31 3.88 -3.87 -14.11
N LYS A 32 2.87 -4.25 -14.91
CA LYS A 32 2.16 -5.56 -14.78
C LYS A 32 3.07 -6.78 -14.91
N GLU A 33 4.17 -6.67 -15.62
CA GLU A 33 5.17 -7.76 -15.79
C GLU A 33 5.82 -8.19 -14.46
N ARG A 34 5.70 -7.33 -13.43
CA ARG A 34 6.20 -7.60 -12.08
C ARG A 34 5.16 -8.16 -11.12
N TRP A 35 3.92 -8.35 -11.59
CA TRP A 35 2.82 -8.81 -10.75
C TRP A 35 2.80 -10.33 -10.64
N CYS A 36 2.53 -10.83 -9.44
CA CYS A 36 2.23 -12.23 -9.20
C CYS A 36 0.76 -12.47 -8.84
N MET A 37 -0.02 -11.40 -8.66
CA MET A 37 -1.45 -11.42 -8.34
C MET A 37 -2.12 -10.11 -8.78
N ASP A 38 -3.44 -10.11 -8.99
CA ASP A 38 -4.25 -8.94 -9.32
C ASP A 38 -4.79 -8.25 -8.05
N PHE A 39 -3.86 -7.78 -7.21
CA PHE A 39 -4.16 -7.04 -5.98
C PHE A 39 -3.01 -6.10 -5.65
N PHE A 40 -3.12 -5.30 -4.59
CA PHE A 40 -2.11 -4.32 -4.17
C PHE A 40 -0.81 -4.99 -3.72
N TYR A 41 0.32 -4.27 -3.87
CA TYR A 41 1.68 -4.78 -3.60
C TYR A 41 1.96 -6.12 -4.29
N PRO A 42 1.69 -6.23 -5.61
CA PRO A 42 1.70 -7.49 -6.35
C PRO A 42 3.10 -8.06 -6.62
N ASN A 43 4.14 -7.23 -6.45
CA ASN A 43 5.50 -7.64 -6.76
C ASN A 43 6.08 -8.51 -5.62
N PRO A 44 6.51 -9.76 -5.88
CA PRO A 44 7.11 -10.63 -4.86
C PRO A 44 8.41 -10.09 -4.24
N GLN A 45 9.04 -9.10 -4.89
CA GLN A 45 10.20 -8.40 -4.35
C GLN A 45 9.83 -7.24 -3.40
N ASN A 46 8.54 -6.94 -3.23
CA ASN A 46 8.06 -6.03 -2.20
C ASN A 46 7.76 -6.82 -0.93
N ASP A 47 8.11 -6.27 0.23
CA ASP A 47 7.98 -6.98 1.50
C ASP A 47 6.66 -6.69 2.24
N MET A 48 5.69 -5.96 1.66
CA MET A 48 4.45 -5.60 2.34
C MET A 48 3.75 -6.82 2.97
N TRP A 49 3.48 -7.86 2.18
CA TRP A 49 2.77 -9.04 2.69
C TRP A 49 3.60 -9.87 3.65
N ARG A 50 4.95 -9.81 3.56
CA ARG A 50 5.85 -10.39 4.56
C ARG A 50 5.82 -9.62 5.88
N ILE A 51 5.76 -8.28 5.81
CA ILE A 51 5.60 -7.41 6.98
C ILE A 51 4.27 -7.74 7.65
N MET A 52 3.16 -7.84 6.90
CA MET A 52 1.86 -8.21 7.44
C MET A 52 1.86 -9.61 8.07
N GLY A 53 2.48 -10.58 7.41
CA GLY A 53 2.66 -11.93 7.96
C GLY A 53 3.42 -11.91 9.30
N GLN A 54 4.54 -11.18 9.35
CA GLN A 54 5.32 -11.03 10.58
C GLN A 54 4.53 -10.35 11.70
N VAL A 55 3.82 -9.26 11.39
CA VAL A 55 3.09 -8.43 12.36
C VAL A 55 1.89 -9.17 12.97
N PHE A 56 1.13 -9.90 12.17
CA PHE A 56 -0.14 -10.47 12.60
C PHE A 56 -0.06 -11.96 12.95
N PHE A 57 0.91 -12.68 12.39
CA PHE A 57 1.02 -14.14 12.55
C PHE A 57 2.37 -14.61 13.07
N ASN A 58 3.31 -13.67 13.29
CA ASN A 58 4.71 -13.96 13.62
C ASN A 58 5.39 -14.90 12.59
N ASP A 59 4.92 -14.86 11.36
CA ASP A 59 5.42 -15.63 10.24
C ASP A 59 5.50 -14.78 8.98
N LYS A 60 6.71 -14.38 8.60
CA LYS A 60 6.94 -13.58 7.38
C LYS A 60 6.55 -14.29 6.07
N CYS A 61 6.42 -15.61 6.09
CA CYS A 61 6.05 -16.40 4.93
C CYS A 61 4.56 -16.75 4.88
N HIS A 62 3.75 -16.29 5.86
CA HIS A 62 2.34 -16.63 6.02
C HIS A 62 1.52 -16.53 4.71
N PHE A 63 1.73 -15.47 3.95
CA PHE A 63 1.01 -15.25 2.68
C PHE A 63 1.75 -15.77 1.45
N GLU A 64 2.89 -16.47 1.61
CA GLU A 64 3.64 -17.02 0.48
C GLU A 64 3.17 -18.44 0.15
N VAL A 65 2.94 -18.70 -1.13
CA VAL A 65 2.66 -20.04 -1.65
C VAL A 65 3.64 -20.37 -2.78
N GLN A 66 3.90 -21.67 -2.98
CA GLN A 66 4.64 -22.11 -4.14
C GLN A 66 3.68 -22.20 -5.32
N LYS A 67 4.05 -21.60 -6.45
CA LYS A 67 3.33 -21.79 -7.70
C LYS A 67 3.60 -23.22 -8.14
N ASP A 68 2.56 -24.07 -8.19
CA ASP A 68 2.68 -25.44 -8.63
C ASP A 68 3.37 -25.53 -9.99
N LYS A 69 4.16 -26.61 -10.18
CA LYS A 69 4.83 -26.88 -11.45
C LYS A 69 3.75 -27.14 -12.50
N VAL A 70 3.33 -26.10 -13.23
CA VAL A 70 2.62 -26.33 -14.49
C VAL A 70 3.62 -26.98 -15.44
N GLN A 71 3.37 -28.25 -15.82
CA GLN A 71 4.21 -29.00 -16.74
C GLN A 71 4.50 -28.14 -17.98
N GLY A 72 5.78 -27.91 -18.25
CA GLY A 72 6.25 -27.22 -19.46
C GLY A 72 6.64 -25.74 -19.31
N THR A 73 6.53 -25.10 -18.14
CA THR A 73 7.00 -23.71 -17.95
C THR A 73 8.22 -23.60 -17.04
N LYS A 74 9.21 -22.77 -17.44
CA LYS A 74 10.41 -22.42 -16.62
C LYS A 74 10.10 -21.69 -15.30
N ALA A 75 8.79 -21.51 -14.98
CA ALA A 75 8.32 -20.78 -13.80
C ALA A 75 8.04 -21.67 -12.58
N ALA A 76 8.38 -22.94 -12.65
CA ALA A 76 8.22 -23.89 -11.55
C ALA A 76 9.04 -23.48 -10.32
N GLY A 77 8.39 -23.34 -9.16
CA GLY A 77 9.04 -23.10 -7.88
C GLY A 77 9.22 -21.64 -7.49
N LYS A 78 8.69 -20.65 -8.23
CA LYS A 78 8.68 -19.26 -7.77
C LYS A 78 7.65 -19.07 -6.66
N LYS A 79 8.09 -18.53 -5.54
CA LYS A 79 7.20 -18.07 -4.47
C LYS A 79 6.35 -16.91 -4.97
N VAL A 80 5.04 -16.99 -4.77
CA VAL A 80 4.05 -15.97 -5.07
C VAL A 80 3.19 -15.74 -3.84
N PHE A 81 2.36 -14.70 -3.84
CA PHE A 81 1.45 -14.43 -2.74
C PHE A 81 0.09 -15.10 -2.96
N ASN A 82 -0.54 -15.57 -1.87
CA ASN A 82 -1.91 -16.06 -1.84
C ASN A 82 -2.89 -14.88 -1.81
N CYS A 83 -3.39 -14.48 -2.97
CA CYS A 83 -4.27 -13.32 -3.11
C CYS A 83 -5.56 -13.44 -2.29
N GLU A 84 -6.21 -14.61 -2.31
CA GLU A 84 -7.48 -14.85 -1.61
C GLU A 84 -7.33 -14.70 -0.10
N GLU A 85 -6.26 -15.27 0.46
CA GLU A 85 -5.94 -15.17 1.87
C GLU A 85 -5.63 -13.72 2.28
N ILE A 86 -4.87 -12.99 1.46
CA ILE A 86 -4.57 -11.58 1.67
C ILE A 86 -5.84 -10.71 1.66
N VAL A 87 -6.73 -10.90 0.69
CA VAL A 87 -8.02 -10.18 0.62
C VAL A 87 -8.88 -10.48 1.84
N SER A 88 -8.99 -11.76 2.22
CA SER A 88 -9.71 -12.19 3.42
C SER A 88 -9.13 -11.57 4.69
N PHE A 89 -7.80 -11.59 4.82
CA PHE A 89 -7.07 -10.95 5.92
C PHE A 89 -7.36 -9.45 5.97
N CYS A 90 -7.26 -8.72 4.85
CA CYS A 90 -7.51 -7.28 4.83
C CYS A 90 -8.94 -6.94 5.25
N ARG A 91 -9.95 -7.69 4.77
CA ARG A 91 -11.34 -7.55 5.24
C ARG A 91 -11.46 -7.81 6.74
N LYS A 92 -10.90 -8.92 7.20
CA LYS A 92 -10.92 -9.28 8.62
C LYS A 92 -10.22 -8.24 9.49
N GLN A 93 -9.14 -7.62 9.03
CA GLN A 93 -8.39 -6.63 9.80
C GLN A 93 -8.90 -5.19 9.63
N GLY A 94 -9.88 -4.94 8.76
CA GLY A 94 -10.35 -3.57 8.48
C GLY A 94 -9.25 -2.72 7.83
N ILE A 95 -8.52 -3.28 6.87
CA ILE A 95 -7.49 -2.61 6.10
C ILE A 95 -8.05 -2.28 4.73
N ALA A 96 -8.29 -1.00 4.47
CA ALA A 96 -8.57 -0.47 3.14
C ALA A 96 -7.25 -0.17 2.43
N ILE A 97 -7.21 -0.35 1.10
CA ILE A 97 -5.98 -0.14 0.32
C ILE A 97 -6.31 0.58 -0.99
N PHE A 98 -5.50 1.57 -1.31
CA PHE A 98 -5.42 2.19 -2.63
C PHE A 98 -4.04 2.85 -2.81
N ASP A 99 -3.89 3.74 -3.81
CA ASP A 99 -2.69 4.52 -4.07
C ASP A 99 -3.03 6.02 -4.12
N THR A 100 -2.04 6.89 -3.92
CA THR A 100 -2.23 8.35 -3.92
C THR A 100 -2.36 8.94 -5.32
N ALA A 101 -2.00 8.19 -6.36
CA ALA A 101 -2.14 8.61 -7.75
C ALA A 101 -3.19 7.78 -8.50
N GLN A 102 -4.09 8.47 -9.20
CA GLN A 102 -5.07 7.89 -10.10
C GLN A 102 -4.52 7.72 -11.52
N ALA A 103 -3.64 8.63 -11.96
CA ALA A 103 -2.94 8.53 -13.23
C ALA A 103 -1.52 9.07 -13.11
N VAL A 104 -0.59 8.43 -13.80
CA VAL A 104 0.84 8.77 -13.76
C VAL A 104 1.48 8.73 -15.14
N ARG A 105 2.67 9.34 -15.23
CA ARG A 105 3.59 9.17 -16.34
C ARG A 105 4.93 8.67 -15.79
N ARG A 106 5.43 7.52 -16.31
CA ARG A 106 6.75 7.02 -15.92
C ARG A 106 7.83 7.71 -16.75
N LEU A 107 8.67 8.50 -16.08
CA LEU A 107 9.76 9.24 -16.73
C LEU A 107 10.93 8.33 -17.15
N GLN A 108 11.09 7.21 -16.46
CA GLN A 108 12.03 6.14 -16.82
C GLN A 108 11.27 4.81 -16.68
N GLY A 109 11.41 3.88 -17.60
CA GLY A 109 10.65 2.62 -17.65
C GLY A 109 10.87 1.66 -16.47
N ASN A 110 11.03 2.18 -15.24
CA ASN A 110 11.21 1.44 -14.00
C ASN A 110 10.08 1.74 -12.99
N ALA A 111 10.06 1.01 -11.87
CA ALA A 111 9.06 1.15 -10.82
C ALA A 111 9.51 2.07 -9.67
N ALA A 112 10.56 2.89 -9.87
CA ALA A 112 11.05 3.78 -8.85
C ALA A 112 10.15 5.02 -8.73
N ASP A 113 9.70 5.31 -7.52
CA ASP A 113 8.80 6.44 -7.21
C ASP A 113 9.37 7.81 -7.62
N GLU A 114 10.69 7.97 -7.60
CA GLU A 114 11.39 9.21 -7.98
C GLU A 114 11.20 9.59 -9.46
N HIS A 115 10.89 8.60 -10.31
CA HIS A 115 10.66 8.76 -11.74
C HIS A 115 9.17 8.70 -12.11
N LEU A 116 8.30 8.84 -11.12
CA LEU A 116 6.85 8.83 -11.28
C LEU A 116 6.32 10.27 -11.23
N GLU A 117 5.86 10.78 -12.37
CA GLU A 117 5.13 12.04 -12.45
C GLU A 117 3.65 11.75 -12.21
N ILE A 118 3.06 12.36 -11.19
CA ILE A 118 1.62 12.23 -10.91
C ILE A 118 0.88 13.19 -11.84
N VAL A 119 0.05 12.64 -12.72
CA VAL A 119 -0.79 13.40 -13.65
C VAL A 119 -2.15 13.69 -13.01
N GLU A 120 -2.67 12.74 -12.23
CA GLU A 120 -3.93 12.86 -11.51
C GLU A 120 -3.80 12.24 -10.12
N GLN A 121 -4.16 13.02 -9.10
CA GLN A 121 -4.20 12.55 -7.72
C GLN A 121 -5.51 11.80 -7.45
N THR A 122 -5.47 10.84 -6.54
CA THR A 122 -6.66 10.14 -6.06
C THR A 122 -7.55 11.07 -5.23
N ASP A 123 -8.85 11.02 -5.47
CA ASP A 123 -9.85 11.70 -4.62
C ASP A 123 -9.98 10.96 -3.27
N ILE A 124 -9.14 11.36 -2.32
CA ILE A 124 -9.12 10.79 -0.97
C ILE A 124 -10.42 11.08 -0.21
N ALA A 125 -11.08 12.22 -0.49
CA ALA A 125 -12.36 12.55 0.16
C ALA A 125 -13.45 11.55 -0.25
N ALA A 126 -13.53 11.22 -1.55
CA ALA A 126 -14.47 10.22 -2.06
C ALA A 126 -14.20 8.82 -1.50
N LEU A 127 -12.93 8.42 -1.32
CA LEU A 127 -12.60 7.15 -0.66
C LEU A 127 -13.08 7.13 0.80
N LEU A 128 -12.79 8.19 1.55
CA LEU A 128 -13.18 8.29 2.96
C LEU A 128 -14.71 8.30 3.17
N GLN A 129 -15.48 8.86 2.22
CA GLN A 129 -16.95 8.81 2.28
C GLN A 129 -17.49 7.39 2.28
N GLN A 130 -16.80 6.45 1.59
CA GLN A 130 -17.20 5.05 1.50
C GLN A 130 -16.81 4.23 2.75
N ILE A 131 -15.87 4.74 3.56
CA ILE A 131 -15.39 4.10 4.80
C ILE A 131 -15.50 5.09 5.98
N PRO A 132 -16.73 5.39 6.44
CA PRO A 132 -16.98 6.48 7.40
C PRO A 132 -16.32 6.27 8.76
N GLN A 133 -16.01 5.05 9.16
CA GLN A 133 -15.33 4.72 10.42
C GLN A 133 -13.81 4.84 10.36
N CYS A 134 -13.24 5.08 9.16
CA CYS A 134 -11.81 5.18 8.99
C CYS A 134 -11.28 6.57 9.35
N HIS A 135 -10.48 6.67 10.41
CA HIS A 135 -9.82 7.88 10.88
C HIS A 135 -8.29 7.83 10.77
N ASN A 136 -7.75 6.77 10.19
CA ASN A 136 -6.31 6.59 10.03
C ASN A 136 -5.97 6.42 8.55
N ILE A 137 -5.06 7.24 8.03
CA ILE A 137 -4.50 7.08 6.69
C ILE A 137 -3.02 6.80 6.84
N CYS A 138 -2.54 5.74 6.20
CA CYS A 138 -1.17 5.27 6.29
C CYS A 138 -0.50 5.28 4.91
N CYS A 139 0.47 6.17 4.69
CA CYS A 139 1.29 6.14 3.49
C CYS A 139 2.49 5.21 3.66
N THR A 140 2.71 4.33 2.68
CA THR A 140 3.74 3.29 2.69
C THR A 140 4.98 3.67 1.89
N GLY A 141 5.53 4.85 2.18
CA GLY A 141 6.70 5.40 1.52
C GLY A 141 6.71 6.92 1.42
N GLY A 142 7.82 7.48 0.96
CA GLY A 142 8.03 8.93 0.91
C GLY A 142 7.17 9.63 -0.13
N LYS A 143 7.10 9.11 -1.36
CA LYS A 143 6.32 9.71 -2.46
C LYS A 143 4.83 9.76 -2.11
N ALA A 144 4.25 8.65 -1.66
CA ALA A 144 2.86 8.61 -1.22
C ALA A 144 2.58 9.60 -0.08
N ALA A 145 3.51 9.70 0.90
CA ALA A 145 3.35 10.62 2.01
C ALA A 145 3.44 12.10 1.59
N GLN A 146 4.30 12.43 0.65
CA GLN A 146 4.37 13.79 0.09
C GLN A 146 3.08 14.16 -0.64
N THR A 147 2.61 13.28 -1.52
CA THR A 147 1.37 13.49 -2.27
C THR A 147 0.17 13.63 -1.34
N LEU A 148 0.07 12.78 -0.31
CA LEU A 148 -1.03 12.91 0.66
C LEU A 148 -0.91 14.21 1.48
N ALA A 149 0.28 14.62 1.86
CA ALA A 149 0.49 15.88 2.58
C ALA A 149 0.03 17.11 1.77
N GLU A 150 0.25 17.09 0.45
CA GLU A 150 -0.27 18.10 -0.48
C GLU A 150 -1.80 18.09 -0.53
N ILE A 151 -2.43 16.90 -0.64
CA ILE A 151 -3.90 16.75 -0.65
C ILE A 151 -4.52 17.23 0.66
N LEU A 152 -3.89 16.90 1.80
CA LEU A 152 -4.38 17.25 3.14
C LEU A 152 -3.98 18.69 3.57
N HIS A 153 -3.19 19.41 2.76
CA HIS A 153 -2.63 20.73 3.10
C HIS A 153 -1.91 20.73 4.46
N THR A 154 -1.05 19.74 4.71
CA THR A 154 -0.37 19.55 5.99
C THR A 154 1.11 19.16 5.81
N ALA A 155 1.87 19.12 6.91
CA ALA A 155 3.24 18.65 6.90
C ALA A 155 3.31 17.12 6.68
N THR A 156 4.42 16.64 6.11
CA THR A 156 4.69 15.21 5.99
C THR A 156 5.27 14.69 7.32
N PRO A 157 4.68 13.65 7.96
CA PRO A 157 5.23 13.04 9.16
C PRO A 157 6.65 12.47 8.93
N LYS A 158 7.41 12.28 10.01
CA LYS A 158 8.65 11.49 9.95
C LYS A 158 8.33 9.99 9.74
N PRO A 159 9.24 9.22 9.12
CA PRO A 159 9.02 7.78 8.94
C PRO A 159 8.78 7.05 10.28
N GLY A 160 7.68 6.31 10.37
CA GLY A 160 7.24 5.58 11.57
C GLY A 160 6.44 6.43 12.55
N GLU A 161 6.09 7.68 12.21
CA GLU A 161 5.31 8.60 13.04
C GLU A 161 4.01 9.00 12.34
N TYR A 162 3.13 9.67 13.09
CA TYR A 162 1.91 10.29 12.55
C TYR A 162 1.80 11.75 13.00
N ILE A 163 0.94 12.47 12.32
CA ILE A 163 0.41 13.77 12.75
C ILE A 163 -1.12 13.70 12.76
N GLU A 164 -1.74 14.49 13.63
CA GLU A 164 -3.18 14.68 13.62
C GLU A 164 -3.53 15.89 12.75
N THR A 165 -4.55 15.73 11.92
CA THR A 165 -5.05 16.77 11.02
C THR A 165 -6.54 16.61 10.83
N SER A 166 -7.18 17.54 10.10
CA SER A 166 -8.58 17.46 9.70
C SER A 166 -8.69 17.47 8.19
N PHE A 167 -9.49 16.57 7.64
CA PHE A 167 -9.77 16.51 6.21
C PHE A 167 -11.19 16.01 5.96
N ALA A 168 -11.90 16.61 4.99
CA ALA A 168 -13.27 16.27 4.64
C ALA A 168 -14.20 16.22 5.89
N ASN A 169 -14.09 17.22 6.79
CA ASN A 169 -14.81 17.34 8.05
C ASN A 169 -14.58 16.18 9.03
N ARG A 170 -13.43 15.52 8.97
CA ARG A 170 -13.06 14.37 9.81
C ARG A 170 -11.70 14.58 10.43
N ALA A 171 -11.54 14.26 11.71
CA ALA A 171 -10.24 14.16 12.35
C ALA A 171 -9.51 12.92 11.80
N ILE A 172 -8.29 13.11 11.33
CA ILE A 172 -7.47 12.08 10.66
C ILE A 172 -6.11 11.99 11.36
N ARG A 173 -5.66 10.76 11.65
CA ARG A 173 -4.25 10.46 11.91
C ARG A 173 -3.58 10.09 10.60
N PHE A 174 -2.67 10.93 10.15
CA PHE A 174 -1.86 10.71 8.97
C PHE A 174 -0.52 10.07 9.36
N TRP A 175 -0.37 8.80 9.07
CA TRP A 175 0.83 7.99 9.30
C TRP A 175 1.74 7.99 8.08
N ARG A 176 3.06 8.12 8.30
CA ARG A 176 4.06 7.83 7.29
C ARG A 176 4.87 6.61 7.72
N MET A 177 4.68 5.50 7.04
CA MET A 177 5.45 4.29 7.30
C MET A 177 6.70 4.21 6.40
N PRO A 178 7.75 3.49 6.84
CA PRO A 178 8.86 3.18 5.95
C PRO A 178 8.36 2.40 4.74
N SER A 179 8.97 2.64 3.57
CA SER A 179 8.61 1.90 2.36
C SER A 179 8.82 0.41 2.55
N SER A 180 7.85 -0.38 2.10
CA SER A 180 7.95 -1.84 2.04
C SER A 180 8.84 -2.37 0.92
N SER A 181 9.29 -1.49 0.01
CA SER A 181 10.24 -1.85 -1.04
C SER A 181 11.56 -2.37 -0.45
N ARG A 182 12.12 -3.43 -1.02
CA ARG A 182 13.46 -3.91 -0.63
C ARG A 182 14.58 -2.93 -0.95
N ALA A 183 14.38 -2.04 -1.90
CA ALA A 183 15.33 -0.98 -2.22
C ALA A 183 15.41 0.11 -1.13
N TYR A 184 14.41 0.22 -0.24
CA TYR A 184 14.43 1.17 0.86
C TYR A 184 15.45 0.75 1.92
N PRO A 185 16.43 1.63 2.32
CA PRO A 185 17.59 1.27 3.14
C PRO A 185 17.23 1.11 4.62
N LEU A 186 16.31 0.20 4.93
CA LEU A 186 15.93 -0.19 6.29
C LEU A 186 15.75 -1.71 6.33
N SER A 187 16.27 -2.35 7.39
CA SER A 187 16.14 -3.81 7.55
C SER A 187 14.66 -4.23 7.69
N PHE A 188 14.37 -5.47 7.29
CA PHE A 188 13.03 -6.05 7.37
C PHE A 188 12.45 -5.93 8.79
N ASP A 189 13.22 -6.29 9.82
CA ASP A 189 12.77 -6.28 11.21
C ASP A 189 12.40 -4.86 11.70
N LYS A 190 13.18 -3.85 11.30
CA LYS A 190 12.87 -2.45 11.62
C LYS A 190 11.61 -1.96 10.90
N LYS A 191 11.38 -2.40 9.66
CA LYS A 191 10.13 -2.14 8.95
C LYS A 191 8.98 -2.80 9.68
N ALA A 192 9.06 -4.11 9.97
CA ALA A 192 8.02 -4.85 10.66
C ALA A 192 7.69 -4.23 12.04
N ALA A 193 8.70 -3.85 12.82
CA ALA A 193 8.52 -3.19 14.11
C ALA A 193 7.78 -1.84 14.00
N ALA A 194 8.06 -1.05 12.95
CA ALA A 194 7.36 0.20 12.71
C ALA A 194 5.86 -0.05 12.42
N TYR A 195 5.54 -0.97 11.50
CA TYR A 195 4.17 -1.35 11.20
C TYR A 195 3.45 -1.95 12.40
N GLN A 196 4.13 -2.79 13.21
CA GLN A 196 3.57 -3.34 14.45
C GLN A 196 3.12 -2.25 15.41
N ARG A 197 3.96 -1.19 15.62
CA ARG A 197 3.58 -0.05 16.47
C ARG A 197 2.35 0.64 15.95
N MET A 198 2.31 0.97 14.66
CA MET A 198 1.13 1.60 14.05
C MET A 198 -0.14 0.77 14.28
N PHE A 199 -0.11 -0.54 13.99
CA PHE A 199 -1.29 -1.39 14.15
C PHE A 199 -1.73 -1.55 15.61
N ASN A 200 -0.80 -1.49 16.57
CA ASN A 200 -1.11 -1.51 18.01
C ASN A 200 -1.81 -0.22 18.47
N GLU A 201 -1.55 0.91 17.81
CA GLU A 201 -2.17 2.22 18.12
C GLU A 201 -3.51 2.44 17.41
N LEU A 202 -3.86 1.60 16.43
CA LEU A 202 -5.18 1.69 15.80
C LEU A 202 -6.28 1.29 16.80
N PRO A 203 -7.48 1.89 16.69
CA PRO A 203 -8.63 1.49 17.48
C PRO A 203 -8.83 -0.02 17.43
N LYS A 204 -9.10 -0.65 18.57
CA LYS A 204 -9.45 -2.07 18.62
C LYS A 204 -10.72 -2.29 17.81
N LYS A 205 -10.84 -3.46 17.19
CA LYS A 205 -12.08 -3.84 16.52
C LYS A 205 -13.23 -3.81 17.52
N THR A 206 -14.32 -3.20 17.14
CA THR A 206 -15.61 -3.45 17.77
C THR A 206 -15.98 -4.89 17.38
N ILE A 207 -15.95 -5.81 18.34
CA ILE A 207 -16.48 -7.16 18.15
C ILE A 207 -17.99 -7.01 18.35
N GLU A 208 -18.73 -7.03 17.24
CA GLU A 208 -20.17 -7.30 17.29
C GLU A 208 -20.42 -8.80 17.39
#